data_374b590e5456a7faeef3d49317c374ae
#
_entry.id   374b590e5456a7faeef3d49317c374ae
#
_cell.length_a   1.000
_cell.length_b   1.000
_cell.length_c   1.000
_cell.angle_alpha   90.00
_cell.angle_beta   90.00
_cell.angle_gamma   90.00
#
_symmetry.space_group_name_H-M   'P 1'
#
loop_
_entity.id
_entity.type
_entity.pdbx_description
1 polymer ?
#
loop_
_entity_poly.entity_id
_entity_poly.type
_entity_poly.pdbx_seq_one_letter_code
_entity_poly.pdbx_strand_id
1 'polypeptide(L)'
;MITIQLSVFFMIIYMLKFLTITAQSSLTAVVLGTEWVSFQRLSPVEMILTSLGVCCFCQLWSSMLYNFCSHFHPSYEFWYFRIVWEFTNILSFWLTSLLAVFYCVKVSSFSHPTFWLKWRIVRLVPRLLLGSLLISCVSIIFAAVGHYSKIQLISKRHFPRNSTTTERLEIFLWDFSMCQQVVVLIIPFLLFLASTVLLMALLFQHLRQMKDHHTSHSNSSPEAHSTALRSLAIFLIFFTSYFLTLLISIWGVLFNKGSWFWAWEAIIYALVSIHLTSLMLSSPKLKRVLKVRYWGLEAA
;
A
#
# COMPACT_ATOMS: atom_id res chain seq x y z
N MET A 1 10.71 33.14 -8.98
CA MET A 1 11.98 32.43 -8.98
C MET A 1 12.04 31.41 -7.83
N ILE A 2 11.74 31.78 -6.59
CA ILE A 2 11.75 30.89 -5.40
C ILE A 2 10.80 29.69 -5.57
N THR A 3 9.60 29.88 -6.11
CA THR A 3 8.60 28.80 -6.32
C THR A 3 9.06 27.74 -7.32
N ILE A 4 9.79 28.13 -8.38
CA ILE A 4 10.34 27.22 -9.37
C ILE A 4 11.47 26.38 -8.77
N GLN A 5 12.38 27.00 -8.00
CA GLN A 5 13.46 26.31 -7.30
C GLN A 5 12.92 25.29 -6.30
N LEU A 6 11.87 25.65 -5.55
CA LEU A 6 11.21 24.76 -4.60
C LEU A 6 10.54 23.56 -5.31
N SER A 7 9.88 23.77 -6.43
CA SER A 7 9.28 22.70 -7.23
C SER A 7 10.33 21.74 -7.77
N VAL A 8 11.45 22.25 -8.28
CA VAL A 8 12.56 21.43 -8.78
C VAL A 8 13.19 20.61 -7.62
N PHE A 9 13.35 21.22 -6.45
CA PHE A 9 13.86 20.52 -5.27
C PHE A 9 12.96 19.34 -4.87
N PHE A 10 11.65 19.53 -4.77
CA PHE A 10 10.71 18.45 -4.46
C PHE A 10 10.63 17.39 -5.56
N MET A 11 10.75 17.78 -6.83
CA MET A 11 10.83 16.84 -7.96
C MET A 11 12.07 15.94 -7.84
N ILE A 12 13.22 16.48 -7.43
CA ILE A 12 14.44 15.69 -7.18
C ILE A 12 14.22 14.69 -6.03
N ILE A 13 13.62 15.14 -4.92
CA ILE A 13 13.28 14.25 -3.79
C ILE A 13 12.34 13.14 -4.25
N TYR A 14 11.32 13.46 -5.04
CA TYR A 14 10.39 12.50 -5.62
C TYR A 14 11.15 11.44 -6.44
N MET A 15 12.06 11.84 -7.32
CA MET A 15 12.88 10.93 -8.14
C MET A 15 13.78 10.02 -7.29
N LEU A 16 14.43 10.56 -6.26
CA LEU A 16 15.26 9.78 -5.35
C LEU A 16 14.41 8.73 -4.60
N LYS A 17 13.23 9.11 -4.14
CA LYS A 17 12.29 8.17 -3.49
C LYS A 17 11.79 7.11 -4.47
N PHE A 18 11.44 7.49 -5.69
CA PHE A 18 11.06 6.55 -6.75
C PHE A 18 12.14 5.48 -6.97
N LEU A 19 13.40 5.88 -7.13
CA LEU A 19 14.53 4.94 -7.31
C LEU A 19 14.69 4.01 -6.10
N THR A 20 14.60 4.55 -4.88
CA THR A 20 14.71 3.78 -3.64
C THR A 20 13.61 2.71 -3.55
N ILE A 21 12.35 3.08 -3.80
CA ILE A 21 11.22 2.16 -3.69
C ILE A 21 11.26 1.13 -4.82
N THR A 22 11.65 1.53 -6.04
CA THR A 22 11.83 0.61 -7.17
C THR A 22 12.86 -0.46 -6.83
N ALA A 23 14.00 -0.07 -6.25
CA ALA A 23 15.03 -1.02 -5.82
C ALA A 23 14.50 -1.96 -4.72
N GLN A 24 13.77 -1.45 -3.72
CA GLN A 24 13.15 -2.25 -2.65
C GLN A 24 12.12 -3.25 -3.19
N SER A 25 11.21 -2.79 -4.04
CA SER A 25 10.16 -3.64 -4.62
C SER A 25 10.73 -4.71 -5.55
N SER A 26 11.72 -4.35 -6.36
CA SER A 26 12.43 -5.30 -7.23
C SER A 26 13.17 -6.35 -6.42
N LEU A 27 13.88 -5.95 -5.35
CA LEU A 27 14.57 -6.88 -4.47
C LEU A 27 13.60 -7.86 -3.82
N THR A 28 12.46 -7.37 -3.32
CA THR A 28 11.42 -8.22 -2.73
C THR A 28 10.87 -9.23 -3.75
N ALA A 29 10.52 -8.76 -4.94
CA ALA A 29 9.99 -9.61 -6.00
C ALA A 29 11.01 -10.67 -6.47
N VAL A 30 12.28 -10.29 -6.62
CA VAL A 30 13.34 -11.22 -7.04
C VAL A 30 13.62 -12.26 -5.97
N VAL A 31 13.82 -11.85 -4.71
CA VAL A 31 14.15 -12.78 -3.60
C VAL A 31 13.03 -13.79 -3.38
N LEU A 32 11.78 -13.34 -3.33
CA LEU A 32 10.64 -14.21 -3.11
C LEU A 32 10.26 -15.00 -4.38
N GLY A 33 10.45 -14.40 -5.56
CA GLY A 33 10.20 -15.07 -6.85
C GLY A 33 11.17 -16.20 -7.13
N THR A 34 12.45 -16.04 -6.84
CA THR A 34 13.47 -17.10 -6.99
C THR A 34 13.19 -18.26 -6.02
N GLU A 35 12.74 -18.00 -4.82
CA GLU A 35 12.30 -19.07 -3.89
C GLU A 35 11.09 -19.83 -4.42
N TRP A 36 10.12 -19.15 -5.01
CA TRP A 36 8.96 -19.81 -5.61
C TRP A 36 9.36 -20.78 -6.74
N VAL A 37 10.26 -20.34 -7.61
CA VAL A 37 10.75 -21.18 -8.72
C VAL A 37 11.56 -22.37 -8.18
N SER A 38 12.39 -22.16 -7.14
CA SER A 38 13.28 -23.20 -6.62
C SER A 38 12.58 -24.25 -5.75
N PHE A 39 11.60 -23.84 -4.93
CA PHE A 39 10.98 -24.75 -3.95
C PHE A 39 9.53 -25.11 -4.25
N GLN A 40 8.89 -24.50 -5.25
CA GLN A 40 7.47 -24.66 -5.62
C GLN A 40 6.47 -24.55 -4.45
N ARG A 41 6.90 -24.03 -3.30
CA ARG A 41 6.09 -23.87 -2.08
C ARG A 41 6.39 -22.53 -1.43
N LEU A 42 5.51 -21.56 -1.67
CA LEU A 42 5.50 -20.32 -0.89
C LEU A 42 4.64 -20.49 0.37
N SER A 43 5.12 -19.94 1.47
CA SER A 43 4.26 -19.76 2.63
C SER A 43 3.15 -18.73 2.30
N PRO A 44 1.99 -18.79 2.96
CA PRO A 44 0.90 -17.84 2.73
C PRO A 44 1.32 -16.37 2.89
N VAL A 45 2.22 -16.09 3.84
CA VAL A 45 2.79 -14.74 4.05
C VAL A 45 3.64 -14.32 2.87
N GLU A 46 4.48 -15.21 2.36
CA GLU A 46 5.35 -14.93 1.21
C GLU A 46 4.54 -14.69 -0.07
N MET A 47 3.41 -15.40 -0.26
CA MET A 47 2.48 -15.14 -1.36
C MET A 47 1.92 -13.71 -1.29
N ILE A 48 1.43 -13.30 -0.11
CA ILE A 48 0.90 -11.94 0.08
C ILE A 48 2.01 -10.90 -0.13
N LEU A 49 3.21 -11.10 0.43
CA LEU A 49 4.33 -10.17 0.31
C LEU A 49 4.84 -10.05 -1.13
N THR A 50 4.90 -11.16 -1.87
CA THR A 50 5.28 -11.15 -3.30
C THR A 50 4.26 -10.36 -4.12
N SER A 51 2.97 -10.64 -3.92
CA SER A 51 1.88 -9.93 -4.59
C SER A 51 1.92 -8.43 -4.27
N LEU A 52 2.19 -8.08 -3.01
CA LEU A 52 2.31 -6.70 -2.58
C LEU A 52 3.54 -6.00 -3.21
N GLY A 53 4.68 -6.70 -3.29
CA GLY A 53 5.90 -6.19 -3.94
C GLY A 53 5.67 -5.88 -5.43
N VAL A 54 5.05 -6.80 -6.17
CA VAL A 54 4.68 -6.59 -7.57
C VAL A 54 3.68 -5.44 -7.72
N CYS A 55 2.67 -5.40 -6.85
CA CYS A 55 1.66 -4.36 -6.84
C CYS A 55 2.28 -2.96 -6.62
N CYS A 56 3.15 -2.81 -5.63
CA CYS A 56 3.88 -1.57 -5.37
C CYS A 56 4.80 -1.17 -6.53
N PHE A 57 5.48 -2.12 -7.16
CA PHE A 57 6.29 -1.84 -8.34
C PHE A 57 5.44 -1.25 -9.48
N CYS A 58 4.32 -1.89 -9.83
CA CYS A 58 3.40 -1.39 -10.87
C CYS A 58 2.80 -0.02 -10.50
N GLN A 59 2.44 0.17 -9.23
CA GLN A 59 1.90 1.43 -8.71
C GLN A 59 2.89 2.59 -8.89
N LEU A 60 4.15 2.37 -8.58
CA LEU A 60 5.21 3.37 -8.70
C LEU A 60 5.44 3.79 -10.15
N TRP A 61 5.59 2.81 -11.04
CA TRP A 61 5.81 3.07 -12.46
C TRP A 61 4.63 3.79 -13.09
N SER A 62 3.41 3.37 -12.78
CA SER A 62 2.19 4.04 -13.28
C SER A 62 2.09 5.48 -12.82
N SER A 63 2.37 5.75 -11.53
CA SER A 63 2.34 7.10 -10.98
C SER A 63 3.43 7.98 -11.58
N MET A 64 4.65 7.46 -11.71
CA MET A 64 5.74 8.19 -12.33
C MET A 64 5.39 8.60 -13.76
N LEU A 65 4.96 7.62 -14.59
CA LEU A 65 4.60 7.88 -15.98
C LEU A 65 3.44 8.89 -16.06
N TYR A 66 2.41 8.73 -15.24
CA TYR A 66 1.30 9.68 -15.20
C TYR A 66 1.75 11.10 -14.85
N ASN A 67 2.54 11.25 -13.78
CA ASN A 67 2.97 12.55 -13.29
C ASN A 67 3.88 13.27 -14.29
N PHE A 68 4.85 12.55 -14.88
CA PHE A 68 5.74 13.12 -15.89
C PHE A 68 5.01 13.44 -17.17
N CYS A 69 4.26 12.49 -17.74
CA CYS A 69 3.51 12.73 -18.98
C CYS A 69 2.51 13.89 -18.82
N SER A 70 1.77 13.94 -17.73
CA SER A 70 0.79 15.00 -17.50
C SER A 70 1.42 16.36 -17.20
N HIS A 71 2.68 16.41 -16.77
CA HIS A 71 3.41 17.65 -16.53
C HIS A 71 3.97 18.26 -17.82
N PHE A 72 4.57 17.42 -18.68
CA PHE A 72 5.20 17.88 -19.92
C PHE A 72 4.23 17.95 -21.10
N HIS A 73 3.22 17.08 -21.13
CA HIS A 73 2.17 17.06 -22.13
C HIS A 73 0.81 17.03 -21.46
N PRO A 74 0.16 18.17 -21.23
CA PRO A 74 -1.14 18.24 -20.54
C PRO A 74 -2.30 17.72 -21.41
N SER A 75 -2.07 16.64 -22.17
CA SER A 75 -3.10 15.93 -22.92
C SER A 75 -3.79 14.92 -21.99
N TYR A 76 -5.11 14.80 -22.16
CA TYR A 76 -5.93 13.84 -21.37
C TYR A 76 -5.69 12.38 -21.78
N GLU A 77 -4.78 12.11 -22.69
CA GLU A 77 -4.51 10.77 -23.24
C GLU A 77 -3.87 9.81 -22.23
N PHE A 78 -3.22 10.33 -21.18
CA PHE A 78 -2.48 9.51 -20.20
C PHE A 78 -3.33 9.03 -19.01
N TRP A 79 -4.66 9.18 -19.08
CA TRP A 79 -5.56 8.77 -17.98
C TRP A 79 -5.48 7.29 -17.64
N TYR A 80 -5.06 6.41 -18.58
CA TYR A 80 -4.90 4.98 -18.36
C TYR A 80 -3.80 4.65 -17.32
N PHE A 81 -2.73 5.43 -17.23
CA PHE A 81 -1.74 5.27 -16.18
C PHE A 81 -2.33 5.56 -14.79
N ARG A 82 -3.23 6.54 -14.72
CA ARG A 82 -3.97 6.83 -13.49
C ARG A 82 -4.85 5.67 -13.08
N ILE A 83 -5.53 5.01 -14.02
CA ILE A 83 -6.34 3.81 -13.77
C ILE A 83 -5.48 2.65 -13.23
N VAL A 84 -4.33 2.39 -13.83
CA VAL A 84 -3.40 1.34 -13.33
C VAL A 84 -2.92 1.67 -11.91
N TRP A 85 -2.64 2.93 -11.63
CA TRP A 85 -2.28 3.37 -10.29
C TRP A 85 -3.41 3.15 -9.28
N GLU A 86 -4.63 3.51 -9.61
CA GLU A 86 -5.80 3.31 -8.76
C GLU A 86 -6.06 1.83 -8.48
N PHE A 87 -5.99 0.99 -9.52
CA PHE A 87 -6.10 -0.46 -9.40
C PHE A 87 -5.08 -1.03 -8.42
N THR A 88 -3.81 -0.74 -8.64
CA THR A 88 -2.72 -1.26 -7.81
C THR A 88 -2.77 -0.70 -6.39
N ASN A 89 -3.25 0.53 -6.22
CA ASN A 89 -3.45 1.14 -4.91
C ASN A 89 -4.55 0.41 -4.11
N ILE A 90 -5.72 0.19 -4.71
CA ILE A 90 -6.82 -0.57 -4.08
C ILE A 90 -6.34 -1.98 -3.70
N LEU A 91 -5.68 -2.66 -4.64
CA LEU A 91 -5.17 -4.01 -4.41
C LEU A 91 -4.16 -4.04 -3.26
N SER A 92 -3.25 -3.05 -3.17
CA SER A 92 -2.26 -2.97 -2.09
C SER A 92 -2.91 -2.79 -0.71
N PHE A 93 -4.01 -2.04 -0.61
CA PHE A 93 -4.79 -1.91 0.63
C PHE A 93 -5.40 -3.23 1.06
N TRP A 94 -6.01 -3.98 0.15
CA TRP A 94 -6.55 -5.31 0.44
C TRP A 94 -5.46 -6.28 0.86
N LEU A 95 -4.34 -6.33 0.14
CA LEU A 95 -3.22 -7.22 0.47
C LEU A 95 -2.61 -6.91 1.84
N THR A 96 -2.45 -5.62 2.18
CA THR A 96 -1.93 -5.18 3.48
C THR A 96 -2.89 -5.58 4.61
N SER A 97 -4.19 -5.42 4.40
CA SER A 97 -5.22 -5.82 5.36
C SER A 97 -5.25 -7.32 5.57
N LEU A 98 -5.15 -8.11 4.49
CA LEU A 98 -5.04 -9.57 4.57
C LEU A 98 -3.80 -10.02 5.34
N LEU A 99 -2.68 -9.33 5.15
CA LEU A 99 -1.45 -9.60 5.90
C LEU A 99 -1.65 -9.35 7.40
N ALA A 100 -2.30 -8.25 7.79
CA ALA A 100 -2.61 -7.94 9.18
C ALA A 100 -3.55 -8.98 9.80
N VAL A 101 -4.61 -9.36 9.10
CA VAL A 101 -5.54 -10.42 9.51
C VAL A 101 -4.80 -11.73 9.70
N PHE A 102 -3.95 -12.10 8.75
CA PHE A 102 -3.19 -13.35 8.82
C PHE A 102 -2.29 -13.39 10.07
N TYR A 103 -1.56 -12.32 10.34
CA TYR A 103 -0.72 -12.23 11.54
C TYR A 103 -1.54 -12.25 12.83
N CYS A 104 -2.67 -11.55 12.86
CA CYS A 104 -3.58 -11.53 14.00
C CYS A 104 -4.06 -12.95 14.32
N VAL A 105 -4.53 -13.68 13.34
CA VAL A 105 -5.02 -15.06 13.55
C VAL A 105 -3.86 -16.01 13.90
N LYS A 106 -2.69 -15.82 13.30
CA LYS A 106 -1.51 -16.62 13.64
C LYS A 106 -1.12 -16.48 15.10
N VAL A 107 -1.16 -15.27 15.65
CA VAL A 107 -0.82 -14.99 17.07
C VAL A 107 -1.95 -15.46 18.00
N SER A 108 -3.20 -15.18 17.65
CA SER A 108 -4.37 -15.65 18.42
C SER A 108 -4.43 -17.16 18.58
N SER A 109 -3.96 -17.93 17.59
CA SER A 109 -3.95 -19.40 17.65
C SER A 109 -2.93 -19.99 18.63
N PHE A 110 -2.01 -19.19 19.19
CA PHE A 110 -1.12 -19.63 20.28
C PHE A 110 -1.82 -19.58 21.65
N SER A 111 -2.84 -18.73 21.83
CA SER A 111 -3.58 -18.58 23.09
C SER A 111 -4.70 -19.62 23.26
N HIS A 112 -5.21 -20.16 22.18
CA HIS A 112 -6.23 -21.21 22.19
C HIS A 112 -5.87 -22.34 21.21
N PRO A 113 -6.09 -23.64 21.54
CA PRO A 113 -5.70 -24.77 20.69
C PRO A 113 -6.64 -24.95 19.48
N THR A 114 -6.87 -23.90 18.73
CA THR A 114 -7.62 -23.92 17.46
C THR A 114 -6.70 -24.33 16.30
N PHE A 115 -6.08 -25.52 16.42
CA PHE A 115 -5.30 -26.17 15.37
C PHE A 115 -6.06 -26.24 14.03
N TRP A 116 -7.38 -26.31 14.10
CA TRP A 116 -8.28 -26.36 12.94
C TRP A 116 -8.32 -25.05 12.16
N LEU A 117 -8.21 -23.91 12.84
CA LEU A 117 -8.21 -22.57 12.23
C LEU A 117 -6.93 -22.32 11.43
N LYS A 118 -5.78 -22.76 11.94
CA LYS A 118 -4.48 -22.62 11.29
C LYS A 118 -4.42 -23.31 9.93
N TRP A 119 -5.00 -24.53 9.83
CA TRP A 119 -5.02 -25.30 8.60
C TRP A 119 -5.99 -24.74 7.55
N ARG A 120 -7.14 -24.22 7.99
CA ARG A 120 -8.11 -23.53 7.12
C ARG A 120 -7.56 -22.25 6.53
N ILE A 121 -6.84 -21.44 7.29
CA ILE A 121 -6.31 -20.14 6.85
C ILE A 121 -5.29 -20.31 5.73
N VAL A 122 -4.40 -21.28 5.81
CA VAL A 122 -3.41 -21.55 4.74
C VAL A 122 -4.10 -21.84 3.40
N ARG A 123 -5.23 -22.59 3.43
CA ARG A 123 -6.02 -22.86 2.23
C ARG A 123 -6.89 -21.68 1.78
N LEU A 124 -7.20 -20.77 2.70
CA LEU A 124 -8.07 -19.62 2.42
C LEU A 124 -7.29 -18.48 1.75
N VAL A 125 -5.98 -18.32 2.04
CA VAL A 125 -5.16 -17.22 1.51
C VAL A 125 -5.21 -17.10 -0.01
N PRO A 126 -5.05 -18.14 -0.83
CA PRO A 126 -5.15 -18.01 -2.29
C PRO A 126 -6.54 -17.53 -2.76
N ARG A 127 -7.60 -17.96 -2.08
CA ARG A 127 -8.98 -17.52 -2.38
C ARG A 127 -9.19 -16.05 -2.01
N LEU A 128 -8.63 -15.63 -0.88
CA LEU A 128 -8.70 -14.23 -0.45
C LEU A 128 -7.88 -13.31 -1.37
N LEU A 129 -6.72 -13.78 -1.87
CA LEU A 129 -5.94 -13.06 -2.88
C LEU A 129 -6.74 -12.89 -4.17
N LEU A 130 -7.39 -13.96 -4.65
CA LEU A 130 -8.26 -13.90 -5.82
C LEU A 130 -9.46 -12.96 -5.59
N GLY A 131 -10.09 -13.04 -4.41
CA GLY A 131 -11.17 -12.14 -4.02
C GLY A 131 -10.74 -10.66 -4.01
N SER A 132 -9.56 -10.36 -3.46
CA SER A 132 -8.99 -9.00 -3.47
C SER A 132 -8.75 -8.49 -4.89
N LEU A 133 -8.24 -9.37 -5.77
CA LEU A 133 -8.03 -9.05 -7.18
C LEU A 133 -9.36 -8.75 -7.88
N LEU A 134 -10.38 -9.58 -7.69
CA LEU A 134 -11.72 -9.39 -8.28
C LEU A 134 -12.37 -8.09 -7.80
N ILE A 135 -12.31 -7.79 -6.49
CA ILE A 135 -12.83 -6.53 -5.95
C ILE A 135 -12.11 -5.34 -6.60
N SER A 136 -10.79 -5.40 -6.74
CA SER A 136 -10.01 -4.35 -7.39
C SER A 136 -10.37 -4.18 -8.87
N CYS A 137 -10.59 -5.29 -9.61
CA CYS A 137 -11.02 -5.26 -11.01
C CYS A 137 -12.41 -4.64 -11.18
N VAL A 138 -13.36 -4.98 -10.31
CA VAL A 138 -14.70 -4.38 -10.35
C VAL A 138 -14.63 -2.88 -10.03
N SER A 139 -13.85 -2.51 -9.02
CA SER A 139 -13.69 -1.10 -8.61
C SER A 139 -13.11 -0.23 -9.72
N ILE A 140 -12.19 -0.78 -10.53
CA ILE A 140 -11.55 -0.02 -11.60
C ILE A 140 -12.52 0.31 -12.75
N ILE A 141 -13.56 -0.48 -12.95
CA ILE A 141 -14.60 -0.18 -13.96
C ILE A 141 -15.29 1.14 -13.61
N PHE A 142 -15.68 1.31 -12.34
CA PHE A 142 -16.31 2.56 -11.87
C PHE A 142 -15.34 3.75 -11.95
N ALA A 143 -14.07 3.55 -11.60
CA ALA A 143 -13.05 4.57 -11.73
C ALA A 143 -12.86 5.00 -13.20
N ALA A 144 -12.81 4.06 -14.14
CA ALA A 144 -12.69 4.33 -15.57
C ALA A 144 -13.89 5.14 -16.10
N VAL A 145 -15.12 4.77 -15.70
CA VAL A 145 -16.34 5.52 -16.05
C VAL A 145 -16.27 6.95 -15.50
N GLY A 146 -15.85 7.12 -14.24
CA GLY A 146 -15.69 8.44 -13.62
C GLY A 146 -14.65 9.30 -14.33
N HIS A 147 -13.48 8.75 -14.66
CA HIS A 147 -12.45 9.47 -15.42
C HIS A 147 -12.91 9.86 -16.81
N TYR A 148 -13.59 8.95 -17.52
CA TYR A 148 -14.18 9.25 -18.83
C TYR A 148 -15.21 10.39 -18.75
N SER A 149 -16.13 10.33 -17.76
CA SER A 149 -17.11 11.39 -17.53
C SER A 149 -16.45 12.75 -17.24
N LYS A 150 -15.39 12.77 -16.45
CA LYS A 150 -14.62 13.99 -16.19
C LYS A 150 -14.00 14.58 -17.46
N ILE A 151 -13.42 13.74 -18.32
CA ILE A 151 -12.83 14.17 -19.60
C ILE A 151 -13.91 14.80 -20.49
N GLN A 152 -15.09 14.18 -20.58
CA GLN A 152 -16.22 14.70 -21.33
C GLN A 152 -16.69 16.07 -20.80
N LEU A 153 -16.79 16.23 -19.48
CA LEU A 153 -17.14 17.52 -18.86
C LEU A 153 -16.14 18.62 -19.18
N ILE A 154 -14.84 18.31 -19.16
CA ILE A 154 -13.79 19.29 -19.49
C ILE A 154 -13.83 19.65 -20.97
N SER A 155 -14.01 18.67 -21.86
CA SER A 155 -14.12 18.89 -23.31
C SER A 155 -15.33 19.79 -23.66
N LYS A 156 -16.47 19.58 -23.00
CA LYS A 156 -17.70 20.37 -23.21
C LYS A 156 -17.58 21.81 -22.73
N ARG A 157 -16.76 22.09 -21.71
CA ARG A 157 -16.48 23.49 -21.32
C ARG A 157 -15.82 24.31 -22.43
N HIS A 158 -15.08 23.66 -23.32
CA HIS A 158 -14.48 24.33 -24.48
C HIS A 158 -15.42 24.44 -25.68
N PHE A 159 -16.50 23.65 -25.75
CA PHE A 159 -17.50 23.67 -26.82
C PHE A 159 -18.91 23.57 -26.23
N PRO A 160 -19.54 24.67 -25.82
CA PRO A 160 -20.87 24.67 -25.21
C PRO A 160 -21.91 24.17 -26.20
N ARG A 161 -22.36 22.94 -26.03
CA ARG A 161 -23.50 22.35 -26.76
C ARG A 161 -24.64 22.15 -25.75
N ASN A 162 -25.82 22.70 -26.05
CA ASN A 162 -27.00 22.66 -25.19
C ASN A 162 -27.46 21.21 -24.86
N SER A 163 -27.01 20.66 -23.76
CA SER A 163 -27.58 19.40 -23.22
C SER A 163 -27.38 19.34 -21.69
N THR A 164 -28.31 19.96 -20.96
CA THR A 164 -28.32 20.02 -19.50
C THR A 164 -28.49 18.66 -18.83
N THR A 165 -29.19 17.72 -19.48
CA THR A 165 -29.43 16.37 -18.94
C THR A 165 -28.18 15.49 -18.97
N THR A 166 -27.42 15.54 -20.06
CA THR A 166 -26.15 14.78 -20.20
C THR A 166 -25.09 15.29 -19.25
N GLU A 167 -25.01 16.61 -19.06
CA GLU A 167 -24.06 17.21 -18.12
C GLU A 167 -24.36 16.79 -16.66
N ARG A 168 -25.62 16.77 -16.25
CA ARG A 168 -26.02 16.27 -14.92
C ARG A 168 -25.66 14.80 -14.70
N LEU A 169 -25.84 13.95 -15.72
CA LEU A 169 -25.46 12.56 -15.65
C LEU A 169 -23.94 12.39 -15.50
N GLU A 170 -23.14 13.15 -16.24
CA GLU A 170 -21.68 13.10 -16.16
C GLU A 170 -21.17 13.58 -14.78
N ILE A 171 -21.75 14.62 -14.20
CA ILE A 171 -21.46 15.09 -12.85
C ILE A 171 -21.80 13.99 -11.84
N PHE A 172 -23.00 13.38 -11.94
CA PHE A 172 -23.42 12.31 -11.05
C PHE A 172 -22.47 11.10 -11.15
N LEU A 173 -22.08 10.68 -12.34
CA LEU A 173 -21.16 9.54 -12.53
C LEU A 173 -19.78 9.85 -11.93
N TRP A 174 -19.31 11.09 -12.04
CA TRP A 174 -18.07 11.54 -11.43
C TRP A 174 -18.15 11.50 -9.90
N ASP A 175 -19.18 12.09 -9.30
CA ASP A 175 -19.38 12.11 -7.85
C ASP A 175 -19.56 10.69 -7.30
N PHE A 176 -20.32 9.85 -7.98
CA PHE A 176 -20.48 8.44 -7.63
C PHE A 176 -19.14 7.69 -7.64
N SER A 177 -18.32 7.90 -8.68
CA SER A 177 -16.98 7.29 -8.77
C SER A 177 -16.09 7.72 -7.62
N MET A 178 -16.12 8.99 -7.21
CA MET A 178 -15.37 9.48 -6.06
C MET A 178 -15.82 8.84 -4.74
N CYS A 179 -17.13 8.78 -4.50
CA CYS A 179 -17.68 8.13 -3.32
C CYS A 179 -17.31 6.63 -3.27
N GLN A 180 -17.40 5.95 -4.41
CA GLN A 180 -17.04 4.54 -4.53
C GLN A 180 -15.55 4.30 -4.23
N GLN A 181 -14.64 5.13 -4.72
CA GLN A 181 -13.20 5.04 -4.41
C GLN A 181 -12.94 5.17 -2.90
N VAL A 182 -13.61 6.11 -2.23
CA VAL A 182 -13.49 6.29 -0.78
C VAL A 182 -13.97 5.03 -0.04
N VAL A 183 -15.15 4.50 -0.39
CA VAL A 183 -15.72 3.30 0.26
C VAL A 183 -14.80 2.08 0.10
N VAL A 184 -14.28 1.86 -1.10
CA VAL A 184 -13.40 0.71 -1.39
C VAL A 184 -12.07 0.78 -0.66
N LEU A 185 -11.58 1.98 -0.31
CA LEU A 185 -10.38 2.16 0.52
C LEU A 185 -10.68 2.09 2.02
N ILE A 186 -11.82 2.58 2.48
CA ILE A 186 -12.21 2.57 3.90
C ILE A 186 -12.37 1.13 4.41
N ILE A 187 -13.00 0.25 3.65
CA ILE A 187 -13.27 -1.13 4.07
C ILE A 187 -11.99 -1.88 4.43
N PRO A 188 -10.99 -2.01 3.53
CA PRO A 188 -9.74 -2.68 3.87
C PRO A 188 -8.94 -1.93 4.95
N PHE A 189 -9.03 -0.60 4.99
CA PHE A 189 -8.38 0.18 6.06
C PHE A 189 -8.96 -0.15 7.45
N LEU A 190 -10.27 -0.20 7.61
CA LEU A 190 -10.92 -0.58 8.87
C LEU A 190 -10.58 -2.02 9.26
N LEU A 191 -10.53 -2.94 8.30
CA LEU A 191 -10.12 -4.32 8.52
C LEU A 191 -8.66 -4.39 9.01
N PHE A 192 -7.77 -3.62 8.38
CA PHE A 192 -6.38 -3.48 8.80
C PHE A 192 -6.28 -2.91 10.21
N LEU A 193 -6.98 -1.82 10.50
CA LEU A 193 -6.96 -1.14 11.80
C LEU A 193 -7.40 -2.10 12.92
N ALA A 194 -8.57 -2.74 12.75
CA ALA A 194 -9.10 -3.69 13.71
C ALA A 194 -8.14 -4.86 13.96
N SER A 195 -7.61 -5.45 12.89
CA SER A 195 -6.68 -6.59 12.99
C SER A 195 -5.36 -6.20 13.65
N THR A 196 -4.83 -5.01 13.35
CA THR A 196 -3.56 -4.52 13.91
C THR A 196 -3.71 -4.16 15.38
N VAL A 197 -4.80 -3.49 15.77
CA VAL A 197 -5.09 -3.16 17.18
C VAL A 197 -5.28 -4.44 18.00
N LEU A 198 -6.04 -5.41 17.48
CA LEU A 198 -6.21 -6.70 18.14
C LEU A 198 -4.88 -7.45 18.29
N LEU A 199 -4.06 -7.47 17.24
CA LEU A 199 -2.72 -8.08 17.28
C LEU A 199 -1.81 -7.43 18.33
N MET A 200 -1.83 -6.08 18.42
CA MET A 200 -1.08 -5.36 19.46
C MET A 200 -1.59 -5.70 20.87
N ALA A 201 -2.90 -5.77 21.07
CA ALA A 201 -3.50 -6.14 22.36
C ALA A 201 -3.09 -7.56 22.78
N LEU A 202 -3.18 -8.54 21.88
CA LEU A 202 -2.77 -9.93 22.13
C LEU A 202 -1.27 -10.02 22.46
N LEU A 203 -0.43 -9.33 21.72
CA LEU A 203 1.01 -9.33 21.94
C LEU A 203 1.36 -8.66 23.28
N PHE A 204 0.67 -7.58 23.64
CA PHE A 204 0.85 -6.89 24.92
C PHE A 204 0.41 -7.77 26.10
N GLN A 205 -0.74 -8.45 25.99
CA GLN A 205 -1.19 -9.42 27.02
C GLN A 205 -0.17 -10.54 27.22
N HIS A 206 0.35 -11.09 26.12
CA HIS A 206 1.37 -12.14 26.18
C HIS A 206 2.66 -11.67 26.86
N LEU A 207 3.11 -10.45 26.50
CA LEU A 207 4.29 -9.83 27.12
C LEU A 207 4.10 -9.59 28.62
N ARG A 208 2.91 -9.19 29.05
CA ARG A 208 2.55 -8.99 30.48
C ARG A 208 2.57 -10.31 31.23
N GLN A 209 1.94 -11.36 30.70
CA GLN A 209 1.95 -12.70 31.30
C GLN A 209 3.36 -13.26 31.47
N MET A 210 4.23 -13.05 30.44
CA MET A 210 5.63 -13.46 30.52
C MET A 210 6.40 -12.74 31.64
N LYS A 211 6.14 -11.42 31.83
CA LYS A 211 6.77 -10.65 32.91
C LYS A 211 6.32 -11.11 34.28
N ASP A 212 5.05 -11.44 34.46
CA ASP A 212 4.46 -11.89 35.72
C ASP A 212 4.97 -13.31 36.12
N HIS A 213 5.32 -14.16 35.14
CA HIS A 213 5.87 -15.51 35.36
C HIS A 213 7.40 -15.57 35.43
N HIS A 214 8.11 -14.46 35.18
CA HIS A 214 9.57 -14.43 35.15
C HIS A 214 10.19 -14.28 36.55
N THR A 215 10.28 -15.41 37.28
CA THR A 215 11.23 -15.56 38.40
C THR A 215 12.41 -16.51 38.11
N SER A 216 12.52 -17.13 36.91
CA SER A 216 13.72 -17.90 36.56
C SER A 216 13.89 -18.17 35.07
N HIS A 217 15.10 -17.84 34.57
CA HIS A 217 15.77 -18.38 33.37
C HIS A 217 15.08 -18.28 31.98
N SER A 218 15.09 -17.12 31.34
CA SER A 218 15.57 -16.98 29.94
C SER A 218 15.47 -15.53 29.46
N ASN A 219 16.60 -14.92 29.08
CA ASN A 219 16.74 -13.49 28.78
C ASN A 219 16.44 -13.07 27.33
N SER A 220 16.02 -13.97 26.46
CA SER A 220 15.93 -13.65 25.00
C SER A 220 14.53 -13.39 24.46
N SER A 221 13.49 -13.74 25.17
CA SER A 221 12.11 -13.71 24.67
C SER A 221 11.39 -12.34 24.79
N PRO A 222 11.51 -11.58 25.90
CA PRO A 222 10.75 -10.33 26.07
C PRO A 222 11.18 -9.21 25.11
N GLU A 223 12.47 -9.16 24.78
CA GLU A 223 13.03 -8.12 23.88
C GLU A 223 12.54 -8.28 22.43
N ALA A 224 12.44 -9.52 21.95
CA ALA A 224 11.90 -9.81 20.62
C ALA A 224 10.43 -9.39 20.48
N HIS A 225 9.61 -9.65 21.51
CA HIS A 225 8.20 -9.27 21.54
C HIS A 225 8.01 -7.75 21.63
N SER A 226 8.83 -7.07 22.42
CA SER A 226 8.83 -5.62 22.53
C SER A 226 9.21 -4.95 21.20
N THR A 227 10.22 -5.48 20.53
CA THR A 227 10.64 -5.01 19.20
C THR A 227 9.54 -5.22 18.15
N ALA A 228 8.86 -6.37 18.18
CA ALA A 228 7.73 -6.65 17.29
C ALA A 228 6.57 -5.67 17.53
N LEU A 229 6.22 -5.39 18.79
CA LEU A 229 5.18 -4.43 19.14
C LEU A 229 5.50 -3.01 18.64
N ARG A 230 6.75 -2.58 18.83
CA ARG A 230 7.23 -1.27 18.33
C ARG A 230 7.15 -1.18 16.81
N SER A 231 7.59 -2.23 16.11
CA SER A 231 7.51 -2.29 14.63
C SER A 231 6.07 -2.22 14.14
N LEU A 232 5.14 -2.91 14.82
CA LEU A 232 3.72 -2.92 14.49
C LEU A 232 3.07 -1.54 14.72
N ALA A 233 3.44 -0.84 15.80
CA ALA A 233 2.96 0.52 16.07
C ALA A 233 3.45 1.51 15.00
N ILE A 234 4.72 1.42 14.60
CA ILE A 234 5.29 2.22 13.52
C ILE A 234 4.54 1.95 12.21
N PHE A 235 4.30 0.69 11.89
CA PHE A 235 3.55 0.27 10.70
C PHE A 235 2.13 0.85 10.69
N LEU A 236 1.42 0.80 11.84
CA LEU A 236 0.09 1.37 11.98
C LEU A 236 0.09 2.89 11.72
N ILE A 237 1.03 3.62 12.30
CA ILE A 237 1.12 5.09 12.14
C ILE A 237 1.34 5.45 10.66
N PHE A 238 2.30 4.82 9.99
CA PHE A 238 2.62 5.16 8.61
C PHE A 238 1.53 4.74 7.63
N PHE A 239 0.89 3.59 7.83
CA PHE A 239 -0.22 3.18 6.96
C PHE A 239 -1.45 4.06 7.15
N THR A 240 -1.76 4.46 8.38
CA THR A 240 -2.84 5.42 8.66
C THR A 240 -2.53 6.78 8.03
N SER A 241 -1.29 7.27 8.14
CA SER A 241 -0.89 8.53 7.50
C SER A 241 -1.01 8.45 5.97
N TYR A 242 -0.63 7.32 5.37
CA TYR A 242 -0.80 7.09 3.93
C TYR A 242 -2.28 7.10 3.53
N PHE A 243 -3.14 6.41 4.28
CA PHE A 243 -4.59 6.41 4.03
C PHE A 243 -5.20 7.83 4.09
N LEU A 244 -4.87 8.61 5.13
CA LEU A 244 -5.33 9.99 5.25
C LEU A 244 -4.86 10.87 4.10
N THR A 245 -3.61 10.69 3.68
CA THR A 245 -3.03 11.41 2.53
C THR A 245 -3.79 11.11 1.24
N LEU A 246 -4.19 9.85 1.03
CA LEU A 246 -5.01 9.46 -0.12
C LEU A 246 -6.42 10.05 -0.06
N LEU A 247 -7.08 10.04 1.10
CA LEU A 247 -8.39 10.67 1.26
C LEU A 247 -8.34 12.16 0.89
N ILE A 248 -7.35 12.88 1.40
CA ILE A 248 -7.13 14.29 1.07
C ILE A 248 -6.93 14.47 -0.45
N SER A 249 -6.17 13.57 -1.08
CA SER A 249 -5.93 13.60 -2.54
C SER A 249 -7.19 13.36 -3.37
N ILE A 250 -8.07 12.45 -2.93
CA ILE A 250 -9.35 12.16 -3.60
C ILE A 250 -10.27 13.38 -3.56
N TRP A 251 -10.37 14.03 -2.40
CA TRP A 251 -11.26 15.19 -2.23
C TRP A 251 -10.79 16.44 -2.98
N GLY A 252 -9.57 16.45 -3.48
CA GLY A 252 -9.04 17.52 -4.33
C GLY A 252 -8.98 18.91 -3.68
N VAL A 253 -9.28 18.99 -2.40
CA VAL A 253 -9.50 20.24 -1.64
C VAL A 253 -8.22 21.09 -1.56
N LEU A 254 -7.04 20.50 -1.72
CA LEU A 254 -5.77 21.19 -1.50
C LEU A 254 -4.96 21.47 -2.77
N PHE A 255 -5.39 20.98 -3.95
CA PHE A 255 -4.47 20.92 -5.08
C PHE A 255 -5.03 21.52 -6.36
N ASN A 256 -5.07 22.83 -6.42
CA ASN A 256 -4.75 23.49 -7.70
C ASN A 256 -3.34 23.02 -8.10
N LYS A 257 -3.13 22.59 -9.36
CA LYS A 257 -1.84 22.10 -9.91
C LYS A 257 -0.72 23.15 -9.82
N GLY A 258 -0.55 23.73 -8.63
CA GLY A 258 0.41 24.77 -8.31
C GLY A 258 1.71 24.20 -7.72
N SER A 259 2.50 25.08 -7.17
CA SER A 259 3.88 24.85 -6.67
C SER A 259 4.01 23.70 -5.64
N TRP A 260 2.91 23.29 -5.01
CA TRP A 260 2.89 22.26 -3.95
C TRP A 260 2.65 20.82 -4.46
N PHE A 261 2.35 20.64 -5.74
CA PHE A 261 2.07 19.30 -6.30
C PHE A 261 3.21 18.32 -6.06
N TRP A 262 4.43 18.71 -6.41
CA TRP A 262 5.60 17.86 -6.22
C TRP A 262 5.95 17.60 -4.76
N ALA A 263 5.69 18.57 -3.87
CA ALA A 263 5.88 18.40 -2.43
C ALA A 263 4.93 17.32 -1.90
N TRP A 264 3.67 17.34 -2.32
CA TRP A 264 2.67 16.36 -1.93
C TRP A 264 2.99 14.96 -2.44
N GLU A 265 3.35 14.83 -3.70
CA GLU A 265 3.81 13.57 -4.26
C GLU A 265 5.04 13.02 -3.51
N ALA A 266 6.00 13.87 -3.18
CA ALA A 266 7.17 13.49 -2.39
C ALA A 266 6.79 12.95 -0.99
N ILE A 267 5.79 13.54 -0.33
CA ILE A 267 5.27 13.06 0.95
C ILE A 267 4.62 11.68 0.79
N ILE A 268 3.74 11.49 -0.20
CA ILE A 268 3.11 10.20 -0.48
C ILE A 268 4.17 9.12 -0.66
N TYR A 269 5.18 9.38 -1.49
CA TYR A 269 6.24 8.41 -1.77
C TYR A 269 7.15 8.16 -0.56
N ALA A 270 7.38 9.16 0.29
CA ALA A 270 8.09 8.96 1.54
C ALA A 270 7.34 7.99 2.45
N LEU A 271 6.02 8.15 2.61
CA LEU A 271 5.17 7.26 3.40
C LEU A 271 5.15 5.83 2.85
N VAL A 272 5.01 5.67 1.52
CA VAL A 272 5.07 4.36 0.85
C VAL A 272 6.43 3.70 1.06
N SER A 273 7.54 4.45 0.95
CA SER A 273 8.90 3.94 1.17
C SER A 273 9.08 3.41 2.60
N ILE A 274 8.64 4.15 3.59
CA ILE A 274 8.75 3.75 5.01
C ILE A 274 7.88 2.52 5.27
N HIS A 275 6.67 2.48 4.71
CA HIS A 275 5.77 1.35 4.82
C HIS A 275 6.40 0.07 4.24
N LEU A 276 6.94 0.12 3.02
CA LEU A 276 7.62 -1.00 2.38
C LEU A 276 8.86 -1.45 3.15
N THR A 277 9.67 -0.50 3.64
CA THR A 277 10.85 -0.81 4.47
C THR A 277 10.44 -1.55 5.74
N SER A 278 9.37 -1.10 6.40
CA SER A 278 8.84 -1.76 7.60
C SER A 278 8.37 -3.19 7.30
N LEU A 279 7.71 -3.42 6.17
CA LEU A 279 7.31 -4.74 5.72
C LEU A 279 8.51 -5.66 5.42
N MET A 280 9.53 -5.14 4.74
CA MET A 280 10.75 -5.90 4.43
C MET A 280 11.47 -6.32 5.72
N LEU A 281 11.57 -5.42 6.70
CA LEU A 281 12.20 -5.69 7.99
C LEU A 281 11.39 -6.67 8.85
N SER A 282 10.10 -6.83 8.62
CA SER A 282 9.25 -7.83 9.29
C SER A 282 9.48 -9.24 8.76
N SER A 283 10.00 -9.40 7.54
CA SER A 283 10.33 -10.70 6.97
C SER A 283 11.75 -11.12 7.35
N PRO A 284 11.94 -12.23 8.12
CA PRO A 284 13.26 -12.68 8.54
C PRO A 284 14.16 -13.05 7.35
N LYS A 285 13.58 -13.52 6.25
CA LYS A 285 14.30 -13.88 5.03
C LYS A 285 14.84 -12.63 4.31
N LEU A 286 13.97 -11.62 4.08
CA LEU A 286 14.39 -10.35 3.47
C LEU A 286 15.41 -9.61 4.33
N LYS A 287 15.24 -9.65 5.66
CA LYS A 287 16.22 -9.09 6.60
C LYS A 287 17.59 -9.78 6.50
N ARG A 288 17.62 -11.09 6.28
CA ARG A 288 18.87 -11.85 6.11
C ARG A 288 19.58 -11.44 4.80
N VAL A 289 18.87 -11.35 3.69
CA VAL A 289 19.43 -10.93 2.40
C VAL A 289 19.97 -9.50 2.46
N LEU A 290 19.25 -8.60 3.11
CA LEU A 290 19.71 -7.23 3.34
C LEU A 290 20.99 -7.19 4.19
N LYS A 291 21.05 -7.96 5.29
CA LYS A 291 22.25 -8.06 6.12
C LYS A 291 23.47 -8.57 5.32
N VAL A 292 23.34 -9.67 4.61
CA VAL A 292 24.45 -10.25 3.83
C VAL A 292 24.96 -9.25 2.80
N ARG A 293 24.09 -8.47 2.16
CA ARG A 293 24.49 -7.47 1.16
C ARG A 293 25.16 -6.23 1.77
N TYR A 294 24.73 -5.80 2.96
CA TYR A 294 25.40 -4.71 3.68
C TYR A 294 26.78 -5.11 4.20
N TRP A 295 26.92 -6.31 4.76
CA TRP A 295 28.22 -6.79 5.27
C TRP A 295 29.18 -7.20 4.14
N GLY A 296 28.68 -7.62 2.98
CA GLY A 296 29.48 -7.90 1.79
C GLY A 296 30.04 -6.63 1.12
N LEU A 297 29.45 -5.46 1.36
CA LEU A 297 29.95 -4.17 0.90
C LEU A 297 31.03 -3.57 1.83
N GLU A 298 31.09 -3.99 3.10
CA GLU A 298 32.16 -3.62 4.03
C GLU A 298 33.38 -4.54 3.94
N ALA A 299 33.23 -5.69 3.24
CA ALA A 299 34.32 -6.68 3.07
C ALA A 299 34.99 -6.62 1.66
N ALA A 300 34.53 -5.74 0.77
CA ALA A 300 35.10 -5.47 -0.55
C ALA A 300 35.67 -4.05 -0.62
#